data_529c22f44d477dbb82f9e172ef20480c
#
_entry.id   529c22f44d477dbb82f9e172ef20480c
#
_cell.length_a   1.000
_cell.length_b   1.000
_cell.length_c   1.000
_cell.angle_alpha   90.00
_cell.angle_beta   90.00
_cell.angle_gamma   90.00
#
_symmetry.space_group_name_H-M   'P 1'
#
loop_
_entity.id
_entity.type
_entity.pdbx_description
1 polymer ?
#
loop_
_entity_poly.entity_id
_entity_poly.type
_entity_poly.pdbx_seq_one_letter_code
_entity_poly.pdbx_strand_id
1 'polypeptide(L)'
;AMNPVLLKPRGDSTSEVIHGGRSVGIARAEHYYRDWFRPGWQAIRSGLTELQQRWPQGRLVLEGAGSPVEVNLQRRDLTNLRLAQYLRAHCLLVADIERGGVFAQIVGTLALLRPVERPLIRGILINRFRGRRELFDQGRSWLEQHTGIPVVGVMPWLNDLFPPEDSLDLLERRPTRGPVDLEIAVLKLPSISNFSDLDPLEAESSVRLRWVAPGEALGTPDAVILPGSKQTLRDLQAMRSSDLAKQLADYAARGGSVLAICGGMQLLGEQLDDPEGVEGGEGSGPWAGLGLLPLITRFGGEKALRQRQVQALWPEPIPISGFELHHGSTRATDSLAPLTDEAGLGWWTPTRGGGSITGSYLHGLLDNGPWRRHWLNQLRQRRQLEPLATDRPHHGDHRDQLLDRLADAFEQHVDLTPLLDAEG
;
A
#
# COMPACT_ATOMS: atom_id res chain seq x y z
N ALA A 1 4.23 -14.68 10.07
CA ALA A 1 5.62 -14.98 10.45
C ALA A 1 6.63 -14.09 9.72
N MET A 2 6.46 -13.83 8.41
CA MET A 2 7.37 -12.99 7.62
C MET A 2 7.39 -11.52 8.05
N ASN A 3 6.29 -11.00 8.60
CA ASN A 3 6.22 -9.65 9.17
C ASN A 3 5.70 -9.72 10.61
N PRO A 4 6.54 -10.14 11.57
CA PRO A 4 6.10 -10.44 12.94
C PRO A 4 5.71 -9.20 13.75
N VAL A 5 6.23 -8.03 13.40
CA VAL A 5 5.92 -6.75 14.06
C VAL A 5 5.66 -5.69 13.02
N LEU A 6 4.51 -5.03 13.10
CA LEU A 6 4.17 -3.91 12.24
C LEU A 6 3.62 -2.76 13.09
N LEU A 7 4.09 -1.55 12.81
CA LEU A 7 3.54 -0.31 13.35
C LEU A 7 2.72 0.37 12.26
N LYS A 8 1.42 0.45 12.46
CA LYS A 8 0.51 1.12 11.54
C LYS A 8 0.17 2.52 12.06
N PRO A 9 0.64 3.61 11.44
CA PRO A 9 0.30 4.96 11.88
C PRO A 9 -1.21 5.20 11.92
N ARG A 10 -1.72 5.81 13.00
CA ARG A 10 -3.14 6.15 13.19
C ARG A 10 -3.39 7.66 13.27
N GLY A 11 -2.38 8.48 13.22
CA GLY A 11 -2.44 9.94 13.34
C GLY A 11 -1.23 10.48 14.09
N ASP A 12 -1.32 11.70 14.61
CA ASP A 12 -0.19 12.37 15.25
C ASP A 12 0.41 11.57 16.38
N SER A 13 1.65 11.13 16.20
CA SER A 13 2.48 10.43 17.20
C SER A 13 1.92 9.12 17.77
N THR A 14 0.90 8.53 17.14
CA THR A 14 0.32 7.25 17.55
C THR A 14 0.37 6.20 16.45
N SER A 15 0.59 4.94 16.84
CA SER A 15 0.58 3.79 15.95
C SER A 15 -0.16 2.62 16.58
N GLU A 16 -0.90 1.90 15.78
CA GLU A 16 -1.40 0.58 16.13
C GLU A 16 -0.25 -0.42 16.05
N VAL A 17 -0.05 -1.18 17.11
CA VAL A 17 0.97 -2.23 17.20
C VAL A 17 0.35 -3.55 16.81
N ILE A 18 0.95 -4.19 15.81
CA ILE A 18 0.50 -5.47 15.28
C ILE A 18 1.61 -6.50 15.49
N HIS A 19 1.31 -7.60 16.16
CA HIS A 19 2.20 -8.73 16.34
C HIS A 19 1.59 -9.99 15.69
N GLY A 20 2.35 -10.65 14.81
CA GLY A 20 1.90 -11.86 14.14
C GLY A 20 0.57 -11.69 13.37
N GLY A 21 0.31 -10.50 12.80
CA GLY A 21 -0.91 -10.17 12.08
C GLY A 21 -2.11 -9.77 12.95
N ARG A 22 -1.95 -9.71 14.28
CA ARG A 22 -3.02 -9.31 15.22
C ARG A 22 -2.70 -7.98 15.89
N SER A 23 -3.70 -7.09 15.97
CA SER A 23 -3.58 -5.86 16.76
C SER A 23 -3.44 -6.22 18.25
N VAL A 24 -2.39 -5.68 18.89
CA VAL A 24 -2.11 -5.93 20.31
C VAL A 24 -2.22 -4.67 21.15
N GLY A 25 -2.43 -3.51 20.53
CA GLY A 25 -2.66 -2.26 21.23
C GLY A 25 -2.25 -1.03 20.42
N ILE A 26 -2.35 0.13 21.07
CA ILE A 26 -1.95 1.41 20.50
C ILE A 26 -0.73 1.92 21.29
N ALA A 27 0.29 2.36 20.58
CA ALA A 27 1.48 2.95 21.16
C ALA A 27 1.65 4.40 20.74
N ARG A 28 2.08 5.25 21.66
CA ARG A 28 2.65 6.56 21.35
C ARG A 28 4.13 6.40 21.03
N ALA A 29 4.64 7.15 20.06
CA ALA A 29 6.04 7.07 19.64
C ALA A 29 7.03 7.18 20.82
N GLU A 30 6.76 8.07 21.79
CA GLU A 30 7.60 8.27 22.98
C GLU A 30 7.69 7.03 23.88
N HIS A 31 6.63 6.23 23.94
CA HIS A 31 6.50 5.10 24.86
C HIS A 31 6.72 3.74 24.18
N TYR A 32 6.72 3.68 22.84
CA TYR A 32 6.82 2.43 22.11
C TYR A 32 7.99 1.56 22.56
N TYR A 33 9.18 2.11 22.59
CA TYR A 33 10.38 1.36 22.96
C TYR A 33 10.44 0.93 24.43
N ARG A 34 9.74 1.63 25.33
CA ARG A 34 9.63 1.25 26.72
C ARG A 34 8.72 0.06 26.90
N ASP A 35 7.56 0.10 26.28
CA ASP A 35 6.46 -0.81 26.58
C ASP A 35 6.44 -2.01 25.61
N TRP A 36 6.89 -1.82 24.36
CA TRP A 36 6.75 -2.80 23.28
C TRP A 36 8.07 -3.45 22.84
N PHE A 37 9.22 -3.04 23.35
CA PHE A 37 10.50 -3.62 22.94
C PHE A 37 10.59 -5.12 23.23
N ARG A 38 10.29 -5.55 24.48
CA ARG A 38 10.34 -6.97 24.85
C ARG A 38 9.29 -7.81 24.15
N PRO A 39 8.00 -7.41 24.13
CA PRO A 39 6.97 -8.12 23.36
C PRO A 39 7.29 -8.20 21.85
N GLY A 40 7.79 -7.12 21.26
CA GLY A 40 8.20 -7.08 19.85
C GLY A 40 9.34 -8.05 19.56
N TRP A 41 10.38 -8.08 20.41
CA TRP A 41 11.47 -9.04 20.26
C TRP A 41 10.99 -10.49 20.39
N GLN A 42 10.06 -10.77 21.28
CA GLN A 42 9.45 -12.09 21.40
C GLN A 42 8.66 -12.47 20.14
N ALA A 43 7.88 -11.55 19.59
CA ALA A 43 7.13 -11.78 18.34
C ALA A 43 8.08 -12.07 17.17
N ILE A 44 9.20 -11.33 17.05
CA ILE A 44 10.24 -11.60 16.04
C ILE A 44 10.80 -13.02 16.19
N ARG A 45 11.19 -13.41 17.40
CA ARG A 45 11.73 -14.77 17.66
C ARG A 45 10.72 -15.87 17.33
N SER A 46 9.44 -15.66 17.69
CA SER A 46 8.37 -16.61 17.37
C SER A 46 8.17 -16.74 15.85
N GLY A 47 8.17 -15.61 15.13
CA GLY A 47 8.07 -15.60 13.66
C GLY A 47 9.24 -16.32 13.00
N LEU A 48 10.48 -16.11 13.48
CA LEU A 48 11.67 -16.82 12.99
C LEU A 48 11.57 -18.33 13.23
N THR A 49 11.14 -18.74 14.43
CA THR A 49 10.95 -20.16 14.75
C THR A 49 9.92 -20.81 13.81
N GLU A 50 8.81 -20.14 13.56
CA GLU A 50 7.78 -20.61 12.63
C GLU A 50 8.33 -20.74 11.20
N LEU A 51 9.08 -19.76 10.71
CA LEU A 51 9.71 -19.80 9.39
C LEU A 51 10.70 -20.95 9.27
N GLN A 52 11.55 -21.16 10.27
CA GLN A 52 12.51 -22.26 10.31
C GLN A 52 11.83 -23.63 10.35
N GLN A 53 10.73 -23.77 11.08
CA GLN A 53 9.94 -25.01 11.10
C GLN A 53 9.26 -25.29 9.76
N ARG A 54 8.75 -24.24 9.11
CA ARG A 54 8.03 -24.35 7.84
C ARG A 54 8.99 -24.63 6.67
N TRP A 55 10.18 -24.05 6.71
CA TRP A 55 11.21 -24.19 5.67
C TRP A 55 12.59 -24.49 6.30
N PRO A 56 12.84 -25.72 6.80
CA PRO A 56 14.07 -26.06 7.51
C PRO A 56 15.35 -25.88 6.68
N GLN A 57 15.24 -26.02 5.36
CA GLN A 57 16.35 -25.85 4.41
C GLN A 57 16.29 -24.49 3.70
N GLY A 58 15.34 -23.63 4.07
CA GLY A 58 15.14 -22.35 3.45
C GLY A 58 16.21 -21.33 3.84
N ARG A 59 16.61 -20.49 2.89
CA ARG A 59 17.44 -19.31 3.15
C ARG A 59 16.55 -18.16 3.58
N LEU A 60 16.92 -17.43 4.65
CA LEU A 60 16.23 -16.24 5.10
C LEU A 60 16.86 -15.00 4.46
N VAL A 61 16.04 -14.18 3.82
CA VAL A 61 16.39 -12.83 3.40
C VAL A 61 15.64 -11.86 4.30
N LEU A 62 16.37 -10.92 4.92
CA LEU A 62 15.85 -10.00 5.90
C LEU A 62 16.06 -8.57 5.42
N GLU A 63 15.03 -7.77 5.49
CA GLU A 63 15.10 -6.34 5.22
C GLU A 63 15.15 -5.55 6.53
N GLY A 64 16.14 -4.64 6.64
CA GLY A 64 16.20 -3.66 7.72
C GLY A 64 15.27 -2.48 7.48
N ALA A 65 15.09 -1.64 8.48
CA ALA A 65 14.31 -0.42 8.38
C ALA A 65 15.11 0.79 8.83
N GLY A 66 15.15 1.83 7.99
CA GLY A 66 15.92 3.05 8.26
C GLY A 66 17.43 2.83 8.29
N SER A 67 18.14 3.74 8.96
CA SER A 67 19.58 3.64 9.11
C SER A 67 19.96 2.65 10.23
N PRO A 68 21.00 1.79 10.04
CA PRO A 68 21.46 0.88 11.08
C PRO A 68 22.20 1.59 12.22
N VAL A 69 22.49 2.88 12.08
CA VAL A 69 23.33 3.66 13.01
C VAL A 69 22.62 4.89 13.58
N GLU A 70 21.31 4.85 13.76
CA GLU A 70 20.58 5.86 14.52
C GLU A 70 21.02 5.80 15.99
N VAL A 71 22.03 6.59 16.37
CA VAL A 71 22.73 6.53 17.67
C VAL A 71 21.77 6.62 18.86
N ASN A 72 20.72 7.45 18.75
CA ASN A 72 19.68 7.62 19.76
C ASN A 72 18.75 6.41 19.89
N LEU A 73 18.64 5.56 18.85
CA LEU A 73 17.78 4.38 18.82
C LEU A 73 18.53 3.05 18.85
N GLN A 74 19.85 3.05 18.67
CA GLN A 74 20.68 1.85 18.47
C GLN A 74 20.48 0.78 19.55
N ARG A 75 20.34 1.18 20.83
CA ARG A 75 20.10 0.23 21.93
C ARG A 75 18.72 -0.44 21.88
N ARG A 76 17.80 0.13 21.13
CA ARG A 76 16.39 -0.26 21.01
C ARG A 76 16.03 -0.72 19.61
N ASP A 77 17.03 -0.87 18.74
CA ASP A 77 16.85 -1.38 17.38
C ASP A 77 16.34 -2.83 17.43
N LEU A 78 15.22 -3.08 16.74
CA LEU A 78 14.61 -4.41 16.59
C LEU A 78 14.75 -4.95 15.17
N THR A 79 15.11 -4.12 14.21
CA THR A 79 14.94 -4.40 12.79
C THR A 79 16.25 -4.60 12.04
N ASN A 80 17.35 -4.00 12.53
CA ASN A 80 18.63 -3.99 11.82
C ASN A 80 19.66 -4.94 12.48
N LEU A 81 20.73 -4.37 13.03
CA LEU A 81 21.91 -5.13 13.43
C LEU A 81 21.73 -5.99 14.67
N ARG A 82 20.76 -5.70 15.56
CA ARG A 82 20.42 -6.62 16.66
C ARG A 82 19.91 -7.96 16.12
N LEU A 83 19.03 -7.91 15.13
CA LEU A 83 18.50 -9.12 14.50
C LEU A 83 19.60 -9.84 13.72
N ALA A 84 20.39 -9.12 12.95
CA ALA A 84 21.53 -9.66 12.22
C ALA A 84 22.54 -10.34 13.17
N GLN A 85 22.87 -9.73 14.31
CA GLN A 85 23.75 -10.32 15.31
C GLN A 85 23.17 -11.59 15.93
N TYR A 86 21.86 -11.59 16.24
CA TYR A 86 21.17 -12.75 16.78
C TYR A 86 21.22 -13.96 15.84
N LEU A 87 21.09 -13.70 14.54
CA LEU A 87 21.11 -14.73 13.47
C LEU A 87 22.51 -15.01 12.93
N ARG A 88 23.53 -14.24 13.31
CA ARG A 88 24.86 -14.22 12.69
C ARG A 88 24.75 -14.02 11.17
N ALA A 89 23.81 -13.16 10.74
CA ALA A 89 23.51 -12.95 9.34
C ALA A 89 24.61 -12.12 8.64
N HIS A 90 24.91 -12.44 7.41
CA HIS A 90 25.70 -11.58 6.54
C HIS A 90 24.87 -10.40 6.07
N CYS A 91 25.38 -9.20 6.25
CA CYS A 91 24.67 -7.98 5.94
C CYS A 91 25.22 -7.31 4.69
N LEU A 92 24.33 -6.90 3.80
CA LEU A 92 24.59 -6.02 2.68
C LEU A 92 24.24 -4.59 3.09
N LEU A 93 25.23 -3.69 3.09
CA LEU A 93 24.98 -2.27 3.32
C LEU A 93 24.59 -1.60 2.00
N VAL A 94 23.33 -1.21 1.87
CA VAL A 94 22.82 -0.50 0.68
C VAL A 94 22.92 1.01 0.90
N ALA A 95 23.58 1.72 -0.02
CA ALA A 95 23.82 3.14 0.05
C ALA A 95 23.28 3.87 -1.20
N ASP A 96 22.46 4.91 -0.98
CA ASP A 96 21.88 5.72 -2.03
C ASP A 96 22.82 6.83 -2.48
N ILE A 97 23.25 6.80 -3.76
CA ILE A 97 24.17 7.80 -4.31
C ILE A 97 23.46 9.06 -4.83
N GLU A 98 22.16 8.98 -5.07
CA GLU A 98 21.42 10.08 -5.73
C GLU A 98 21.46 11.39 -4.92
N ARG A 99 21.40 11.28 -3.61
CA ARG A 99 21.43 12.46 -2.71
C ARG A 99 22.80 13.09 -2.56
N GLY A 100 23.86 12.49 -3.10
CA GLY A 100 25.24 12.89 -2.88
C GLY A 100 25.79 12.47 -1.51
N GLY A 101 27.12 12.56 -1.35
CA GLY A 101 27.80 12.25 -0.09
C GLY A 101 27.88 10.77 0.27
N VAL A 102 27.64 9.85 -0.68
CA VAL A 102 27.59 8.39 -0.43
C VAL A 102 28.85 7.85 0.26
N PHE A 103 30.03 8.35 -0.07
CA PHE A 103 31.30 7.99 0.60
C PHE A 103 31.27 8.31 2.09
N ALA A 104 30.86 9.52 2.44
CA ALA A 104 30.74 9.96 3.84
C ALA A 104 29.67 9.15 4.58
N GLN A 105 28.55 8.85 3.95
CA GLN A 105 27.49 8.01 4.53
C GLN A 105 27.99 6.61 4.84
N ILE A 106 28.66 5.94 3.91
CA ILE A 106 29.21 4.61 4.11
C ILE A 106 30.26 4.59 5.22
N VAL A 107 31.28 5.46 5.11
CA VAL A 107 32.36 5.54 6.10
C VAL A 107 31.82 5.91 7.48
N GLY A 108 30.93 6.91 7.56
CA GLY A 108 30.28 7.32 8.80
C GLY A 108 29.44 6.20 9.41
N THR A 109 28.65 5.50 8.59
CA THR A 109 27.90 4.32 9.05
C THR A 109 28.82 3.28 9.67
N LEU A 110 29.88 2.87 8.98
CA LEU A 110 30.82 1.86 9.45
C LEU A 110 31.60 2.31 10.71
N ALA A 111 31.87 3.61 10.84
CA ALA A 111 32.54 4.19 12.02
C ALA A 111 31.63 4.20 13.26
N LEU A 112 30.33 4.33 13.09
CA LEU A 112 29.35 4.37 14.19
C LEU A 112 28.87 2.97 14.61
N LEU A 113 29.19 1.91 13.85
CA LEU A 113 28.87 0.54 14.22
C LEU A 113 29.67 0.11 15.47
N ARG A 114 29.04 -0.68 16.31
CA ARG A 114 29.75 -1.35 17.43
C ARG A 114 30.78 -2.33 16.86
N PRO A 115 31.89 -2.59 17.57
CA PRO A 115 32.92 -3.53 17.11
C PRO A 115 32.39 -4.92 16.77
N VAL A 116 31.33 -5.38 17.47
CA VAL A 116 30.68 -6.68 17.24
C VAL A 116 29.74 -6.72 16.03
N GLU A 117 29.34 -5.57 15.51
CA GLU A 117 28.41 -5.45 14.37
C GLU A 117 29.15 -5.29 13.04
N ARG A 118 30.30 -4.61 13.06
CA ARG A 118 31.07 -4.33 11.85
C ARG A 118 31.42 -5.60 11.05
N PRO A 119 31.83 -6.72 11.67
CA PRO A 119 32.13 -7.96 10.92
C PRO A 119 30.94 -8.59 10.23
N LEU A 120 29.71 -8.21 10.58
CA LEU A 120 28.50 -8.69 9.91
C LEU A 120 28.32 -8.07 8.52
N ILE A 121 28.89 -6.88 8.27
CA ILE A 121 28.80 -6.22 6.96
C ILE A 121 29.78 -6.90 6.01
N ARG A 122 29.26 -7.64 5.06
CA ARG A 122 30.03 -8.45 4.11
C ARG A 122 30.08 -7.84 2.70
N GLY A 123 29.28 -6.84 2.42
CA GLY A 123 29.25 -6.16 1.13
C GLY A 123 28.63 -4.77 1.22
N ILE A 124 29.00 -3.96 0.26
CA ILE A 124 28.44 -2.63 0.03
C ILE A 124 27.78 -2.63 -1.34
N LEU A 125 26.52 -2.15 -1.41
CA LEU A 125 25.79 -1.95 -2.66
C LEU A 125 25.53 -0.47 -2.84
N ILE A 126 25.98 0.09 -3.97
CA ILE A 126 25.64 1.45 -4.37
C ILE A 126 24.34 1.41 -5.18
N ASN A 127 23.34 2.11 -4.74
CA ASN A 127 22.02 2.11 -5.38
C ASN A 127 21.73 3.47 -6.06
N ARG A 128 20.85 3.44 -7.06
CA ARG A 128 20.37 4.62 -7.81
C ARG A 128 21.45 5.39 -8.56
N PHE A 129 22.43 4.68 -9.12
CA PHE A 129 23.51 5.31 -9.87
C PHE A 129 23.00 5.86 -11.21
N ARG A 130 23.29 7.13 -11.47
CA ARG A 130 22.99 7.78 -12.76
C ARG A 130 24.28 8.02 -13.54
N GLY A 131 24.29 7.70 -14.81
CA GLY A 131 25.41 7.91 -15.70
C GLY A 131 26.18 6.64 -16.06
N ARG A 132 27.39 6.80 -16.61
CA ARG A 132 28.23 5.67 -17.01
C ARG A 132 28.94 5.08 -15.79
N ARG A 133 28.79 3.77 -15.60
CA ARG A 133 29.31 3.03 -14.43
C ARG A 133 30.82 3.17 -14.27
N GLU A 134 31.56 3.22 -15.39
CA GLU A 134 33.01 3.31 -15.40
C GLU A 134 33.54 4.58 -14.67
N LEU A 135 32.72 5.61 -14.60
CA LEU A 135 33.05 6.83 -13.85
C LEU A 135 33.14 6.62 -12.34
N PHE A 136 32.55 5.55 -11.85
CA PHE A 136 32.55 5.19 -10.42
C PHE A 136 33.65 4.21 -10.02
N ASP A 137 34.40 3.62 -10.96
CA ASP A 137 35.40 2.57 -10.68
C ASP A 137 36.49 3.02 -9.69
N GLN A 138 36.96 4.26 -9.80
CA GLN A 138 37.91 4.82 -8.84
C GLN A 138 37.30 4.95 -7.44
N GLY A 139 36.03 5.39 -7.38
CA GLY A 139 35.29 5.50 -6.13
C GLY A 139 35.04 4.13 -5.48
N ARG A 140 34.71 3.12 -6.28
CA ARG A 140 34.61 1.74 -5.85
C ARG A 140 35.90 1.25 -5.21
N SER A 141 37.01 1.37 -5.92
CA SER A 141 38.32 0.95 -5.45
C SER A 141 38.73 1.66 -4.17
N TRP A 142 38.44 2.97 -4.08
CA TRP A 142 38.70 3.74 -2.87
C TRP A 142 37.90 3.24 -1.67
N LEU A 143 36.59 2.96 -1.84
CA LEU A 143 35.73 2.40 -0.79
C LEU A 143 36.27 1.06 -0.29
N GLU A 144 36.58 0.15 -1.19
CA GLU A 144 37.10 -1.18 -0.86
C GLU A 144 38.43 -1.10 -0.09
N GLN A 145 39.35 -0.25 -0.53
CA GLN A 145 40.63 -0.03 0.17
C GLN A 145 40.46 0.62 1.54
N HIS A 146 39.56 1.60 1.64
CA HIS A 146 39.36 2.36 2.89
C HIS A 146 38.58 1.57 3.95
N THR A 147 37.60 0.78 3.52
CA THR A 147 36.69 0.07 4.43
C THR A 147 37.10 -1.36 4.71
N GLY A 148 37.84 -2.00 3.80
CA GLY A 148 38.13 -3.43 3.77
C GLY A 148 36.93 -4.29 3.41
N ILE A 149 35.83 -3.69 2.88
CA ILE A 149 34.59 -4.38 2.53
C ILE A 149 34.39 -4.26 1.02
N PRO A 150 34.10 -5.38 0.30
CA PRO A 150 33.88 -5.33 -1.14
C PRO A 150 32.62 -4.53 -1.51
N VAL A 151 32.71 -3.76 -2.60
CA VAL A 151 31.55 -3.16 -3.25
C VAL A 151 31.00 -4.19 -4.23
N VAL A 152 29.99 -4.93 -3.80
CA VAL A 152 29.43 -6.07 -4.53
C VAL A 152 28.58 -5.68 -5.74
N GLY A 153 28.18 -4.42 -5.83
CA GLY A 153 27.42 -3.95 -6.98
C GLY A 153 27.22 -2.45 -7.02
N VAL A 154 26.92 -1.96 -8.22
CA VAL A 154 26.46 -0.58 -8.49
C VAL A 154 25.19 -0.69 -9.34
N MET A 155 24.03 -0.54 -8.70
CA MET A 155 22.73 -0.59 -9.35
C MET A 155 22.48 0.69 -10.12
N PRO A 156 22.15 0.62 -11.40
CA PRO A 156 21.76 1.79 -12.17
C PRO A 156 20.42 2.32 -11.69
N TRP A 157 20.13 3.56 -12.05
CA TRP A 157 18.79 4.09 -11.93
C TRP A 157 17.84 3.33 -12.86
N LEU A 158 16.86 2.65 -12.29
CA LEU A 158 15.85 1.90 -13.02
C LEU A 158 14.59 2.76 -13.15
N ASN A 159 14.23 3.09 -14.39
CA ASN A 159 12.99 3.81 -14.67
C ASN A 159 11.81 2.82 -14.70
N ASP A 160 10.68 3.21 -14.13
CA ASP A 160 9.39 2.52 -14.26
C ASP A 160 9.35 1.03 -13.84
N LEU A 161 10.29 0.60 -12.99
CA LEU A 161 10.36 -0.79 -12.50
C LEU A 161 9.86 -0.97 -11.05
N PHE A 162 9.49 0.09 -10.36
CA PHE A 162 9.06 -0.02 -8.97
C PHE A 162 7.55 0.16 -8.85
N PRO A 163 6.84 -0.81 -8.22
CA PRO A 163 5.50 -0.54 -7.73
C PRO A 163 5.59 0.54 -6.64
N PRO A 164 4.61 1.42 -6.53
CA PRO A 164 4.61 2.44 -5.49
C PRO A 164 4.53 1.80 -4.11
N GLU A 165 5.45 2.18 -3.22
CA GLU A 165 5.51 1.63 -1.86
C GLU A 165 4.72 2.46 -0.85
N ASP A 166 4.62 3.79 -1.05
CA ASP A 166 4.07 4.72 -0.07
C ASP A 166 3.00 5.65 -0.63
N SER A 167 2.05 6.04 0.24
CA SER A 167 1.04 7.06 -0.09
C SER A 167 1.65 8.44 -0.44
N LEU A 168 2.90 8.69 -0.09
CA LEU A 168 3.63 9.90 -0.45
C LEU A 168 4.05 9.89 -1.93
N ASP A 169 4.37 8.74 -2.49
CA ASP A 169 4.68 8.58 -3.92
C ASP A 169 3.52 9.00 -4.83
N LEU A 170 2.28 8.81 -4.35
CA LEU A 170 1.09 9.27 -5.08
C LEU A 170 1.03 10.78 -5.26
N LEU A 171 1.62 11.54 -4.31
CA LEU A 171 1.60 13.00 -4.34
C LEU A 171 2.60 13.58 -5.35
N GLU A 172 3.63 12.81 -5.70
CA GLU A 172 4.72 13.20 -6.59
C GLU A 172 4.56 12.66 -8.02
N ARG A 173 3.58 11.77 -8.24
CA ARG A 173 3.33 11.19 -9.57
C ARG A 173 2.92 12.26 -10.57
N ARG A 174 3.65 12.30 -11.67
CA ARG A 174 3.32 13.18 -12.80
C ARG A 174 2.11 12.63 -13.54
N PRO A 175 1.13 13.49 -13.89
CA PRO A 175 -0.02 13.06 -14.69
C PRO A 175 0.45 12.45 -16.01
N THR A 176 -0.25 11.41 -16.46
CA THR A 176 -0.03 10.76 -17.76
C THR A 176 -0.02 11.81 -18.86
N ARG A 177 1.07 11.89 -19.63
CA ARG A 177 1.19 12.79 -20.78
C ARG A 177 0.64 12.06 -22.00
N GLY A 178 -0.44 12.56 -22.58
CA GLY A 178 -1.02 12.03 -23.80
C GLY A 178 -2.51 12.34 -23.94
N PRO A 179 -3.13 12.02 -25.08
CA PRO A 179 -4.58 12.10 -25.23
C PRO A 179 -5.23 11.12 -24.25
N VAL A 180 -6.16 11.62 -23.46
CA VAL A 180 -6.86 10.87 -22.42
C VAL A 180 -8.33 10.77 -22.81
N ASP A 181 -8.84 9.55 -22.83
CA ASP A 181 -10.24 9.29 -23.18
C ASP A 181 -11.18 9.51 -22.00
N LEU A 182 -10.73 9.08 -20.79
CA LEU A 182 -11.53 9.13 -19.57
C LEU A 182 -10.76 9.86 -18.46
N GLU A 183 -11.44 10.76 -17.74
CA GLU A 183 -10.98 11.34 -16.51
C GLU A 183 -11.74 10.73 -15.31
N ILE A 184 -11.01 10.13 -14.38
CA ILE A 184 -11.56 9.55 -13.15
C ILE A 184 -11.07 10.40 -11.98
N ALA A 185 -11.98 11.00 -11.24
CA ALA A 185 -11.66 11.74 -10.04
C ALA A 185 -11.56 10.78 -8.85
N VAL A 186 -10.47 10.84 -8.11
CA VAL A 186 -10.26 10.09 -6.87
C VAL A 186 -10.31 11.04 -5.70
N LEU A 187 -11.20 10.80 -4.73
CA LEU A 187 -11.30 11.65 -3.56
C LEU A 187 -10.12 11.42 -2.63
N LYS A 188 -9.33 12.46 -2.39
CA LYS A 188 -8.16 12.43 -1.51
C LYS A 188 -8.62 12.57 -0.05
N LEU A 189 -9.09 11.47 0.52
CA LEU A 189 -9.50 11.42 1.92
C LEU A 189 -8.28 11.59 2.86
N PRO A 190 -8.40 12.31 3.99
CA PRO A 190 -7.31 12.47 4.96
C PRO A 190 -6.73 11.15 5.48
N SER A 191 -7.57 10.13 5.62
CA SER A 191 -7.20 8.82 6.16
C SER A 191 -7.23 7.72 5.11
N ILE A 192 -6.92 8.04 3.85
CA ILE A 192 -6.90 7.07 2.75
C ILE A 192 -6.09 5.82 3.08
N SER A 193 -6.59 4.67 2.66
CA SER A 193 -5.92 3.37 2.81
C SER A 193 -5.95 2.57 1.51
N ASN A 194 -5.01 1.63 1.37
CA ASN A 194 -4.94 0.70 0.24
C ASN A 194 -5.02 1.42 -1.11
N PHE A 195 -4.26 2.51 -1.25
CA PHE A 195 -4.21 3.30 -2.49
C PHE A 195 -3.74 2.48 -3.70
N SER A 196 -3.05 1.34 -3.48
CA SER A 196 -2.69 0.37 -4.52
C SER A 196 -3.90 -0.19 -5.28
N ASP A 197 -5.12 -0.10 -4.74
CA ASP A 197 -6.34 -0.40 -5.49
C ASP A 197 -6.46 0.41 -6.79
N LEU A 198 -5.76 1.54 -6.89
CA LEU A 198 -5.83 2.46 -8.04
C LEU A 198 -4.70 2.23 -9.07
N ASP A 199 -3.64 1.51 -8.72
CA ASP A 199 -2.51 1.24 -9.61
C ASP A 199 -2.94 0.62 -10.95
N PRO A 200 -3.92 -0.30 -10.99
CA PRO A 200 -4.42 -0.85 -12.25
C PRO A 200 -5.03 0.18 -13.18
N LEU A 201 -5.63 1.25 -12.65
CA LEU A 201 -6.19 2.34 -13.46
C LEU A 201 -5.10 3.30 -13.95
N GLU A 202 -4.06 3.54 -13.16
CA GLU A 202 -2.90 4.33 -13.59
C GLU A 202 -2.15 3.64 -14.75
N ALA A 203 -2.15 2.31 -14.77
CA ALA A 203 -1.58 1.51 -15.85
C ALA A 203 -2.42 1.52 -17.15
N GLU A 204 -3.64 2.09 -17.14
CA GLU A 204 -4.49 2.24 -18.30
C GLU A 204 -4.14 3.52 -19.07
N SER A 205 -3.54 3.39 -20.24
CA SER A 205 -3.05 4.52 -21.05
C SER A 205 -4.15 5.51 -21.47
N SER A 206 -5.40 5.07 -21.50
CA SER A 206 -6.57 5.89 -21.88
C SER A 206 -7.26 6.56 -20.69
N VAL A 207 -6.76 6.34 -19.46
CA VAL A 207 -7.34 6.85 -18.21
C VAL A 207 -6.40 7.87 -17.58
N ARG A 208 -6.95 8.96 -17.11
CA ARG A 208 -6.27 9.92 -16.23
C ARG A 208 -6.94 9.92 -14.86
N LEU A 209 -6.17 9.64 -13.81
CA LEU A 209 -6.60 9.85 -12.44
C LEU A 209 -6.35 11.29 -12.03
N ARG A 210 -7.37 11.95 -11.49
CA ARG A 210 -7.28 13.28 -10.91
C ARG A 210 -7.66 13.21 -9.43
N TRP A 211 -6.71 13.52 -8.59
CA TRP A 211 -6.92 13.59 -7.15
C TRP A 211 -7.66 14.88 -6.79
N VAL A 212 -8.70 14.75 -5.97
CA VAL A 212 -9.54 15.87 -5.51
C VAL A 212 -9.49 15.91 -3.99
N ALA A 213 -8.80 16.92 -3.46
CA ALA A 213 -8.72 17.15 -2.02
C ALA A 213 -10.00 17.85 -1.48
N PRO A 214 -10.28 17.73 -0.17
CA PRO A 214 -11.30 18.53 0.47
C PRO A 214 -11.08 20.02 0.21
N GLY A 215 -12.12 20.71 -0.27
CA GLY A 215 -12.06 22.12 -0.67
C GLY A 215 -11.77 22.37 -2.15
N GLU A 216 -11.40 21.36 -2.90
CA GLU A 216 -11.25 21.45 -4.35
C GLU A 216 -12.56 21.14 -5.10
N ALA A 217 -12.67 21.65 -6.33
CA ALA A 217 -13.83 21.39 -7.16
C ALA A 217 -13.81 19.98 -7.74
N LEU A 218 -14.91 19.23 -7.54
CA LEU A 218 -15.06 17.89 -8.15
C LEU A 218 -15.16 17.97 -9.67
N GLY A 219 -15.79 18.99 -10.21
CA GLY A 219 -16.00 19.14 -11.65
C GLY A 219 -16.96 18.10 -12.22
N THR A 220 -16.68 17.67 -13.46
CA THR A 220 -17.51 16.71 -14.23
C THR A 220 -16.67 15.55 -14.76
N PRO A 221 -16.01 14.75 -13.92
CA PRO A 221 -15.25 13.60 -14.36
C PRO A 221 -16.19 12.53 -14.94
N ASP A 222 -15.62 11.55 -15.65
CA ASP A 222 -16.38 10.42 -16.18
C ASP A 222 -16.81 9.44 -15.08
N ALA A 223 -15.99 9.32 -14.02
CA ALA A 223 -16.33 8.60 -12.79
C ALA A 223 -15.67 9.25 -11.57
N VAL A 224 -16.21 8.96 -10.40
CA VAL A 224 -15.62 9.32 -9.09
C VAL A 224 -15.32 8.05 -8.32
N ILE A 225 -14.12 7.98 -7.73
CA ILE A 225 -13.74 6.89 -6.82
C ILE A 225 -13.64 7.43 -5.39
N LEU A 226 -14.35 6.78 -4.47
CA LEU A 226 -14.13 6.89 -3.02
C LEU A 226 -13.24 5.73 -2.59
N PRO A 227 -11.98 5.98 -2.26
CA PRO A 227 -11.06 4.93 -1.84
C PRO A 227 -11.34 4.42 -0.43
N GLY A 228 -10.60 3.40 -0.01
CA GLY A 228 -10.61 2.93 1.36
C GLY A 228 -10.17 4.00 2.36
N SER A 229 -10.72 3.94 3.56
CA SER A 229 -10.42 4.84 4.67
C SER A 229 -10.02 4.05 5.91
N LYS A 230 -9.06 4.60 6.69
CA LYS A 230 -8.66 4.09 8.01
C LYS A 230 -9.48 4.70 9.15
N GLN A 231 -10.15 5.82 8.91
CA GLN A 231 -10.96 6.58 9.86
C GLN A 231 -12.19 7.15 9.14
N THR A 232 -13.14 6.29 8.89
CA THR A 232 -14.31 6.56 8.04
C THR A 232 -15.12 7.77 8.53
N LEU A 233 -15.36 7.88 9.84
CA LEU A 233 -16.13 8.99 10.40
C LEU A 233 -15.39 10.34 10.30
N ARG A 234 -14.08 10.35 10.50
CA ARG A 234 -13.25 11.55 10.33
C ARG A 234 -13.26 12.03 8.88
N ASP A 235 -13.14 11.09 7.95
CA ASP A 235 -13.16 11.40 6.52
C ASP A 235 -14.53 11.93 6.09
N LEU A 236 -15.64 11.39 6.64
CA LEU A 236 -16.98 11.93 6.44
C LEU A 236 -17.10 13.39 6.89
N GLN A 237 -16.57 13.71 8.06
CA GLN A 237 -16.56 15.09 8.58
C GLN A 237 -15.76 16.02 7.67
N ALA A 238 -14.58 15.59 7.20
CA ALA A 238 -13.77 16.37 6.27
C ALA A 238 -14.49 16.63 4.94
N MET A 239 -15.19 15.63 4.39
CA MET A 239 -15.98 15.78 3.17
C MET A 239 -17.14 16.76 3.36
N ARG A 240 -17.82 16.74 4.51
CA ARG A 240 -18.94 17.64 4.82
C ARG A 240 -18.49 19.07 5.04
N SER A 241 -17.42 19.25 5.81
CA SER A 241 -16.90 20.59 6.12
C SER A 241 -16.32 21.31 4.90
N SER A 242 -15.94 20.56 3.86
CA SER A 242 -15.35 21.07 2.61
C SER A 242 -16.30 21.13 1.41
N ASP A 243 -17.60 20.95 1.63
CA ASP A 243 -18.63 20.87 0.58
C ASP A 243 -18.47 19.69 -0.42
N LEU A 244 -17.45 18.85 -0.26
CA LEU A 244 -17.17 17.75 -1.17
C LEU A 244 -18.29 16.68 -1.14
N ALA A 245 -18.90 16.46 0.03
CA ALA A 245 -20.03 15.55 0.16
C ALA A 245 -21.23 16.00 -0.68
N LYS A 246 -21.54 17.31 -0.68
CA LYS A 246 -22.61 17.90 -1.51
C LYS A 246 -22.27 17.81 -2.99
N GLN A 247 -21.03 18.15 -3.38
CA GLN A 247 -20.60 18.04 -4.77
C GLN A 247 -20.73 16.62 -5.31
N LEU A 248 -20.39 15.60 -4.50
CA LEU A 248 -20.55 14.20 -4.86
C LEU A 248 -22.02 13.80 -4.99
N ALA A 249 -22.88 14.24 -4.06
CA ALA A 249 -24.33 13.99 -4.13
C ALA A 249 -24.93 14.63 -5.39
N ASP A 250 -24.57 15.86 -5.71
CA ASP A 250 -25.01 16.56 -6.91
C ASP A 250 -24.51 15.89 -8.18
N TYR A 251 -23.25 15.38 -8.17
CA TYR A 251 -22.67 14.61 -9.28
C TYR A 251 -23.43 13.30 -9.52
N ALA A 252 -23.71 12.53 -8.46
CA ALA A 252 -24.48 11.30 -8.54
C ALA A 252 -25.93 11.56 -9.00
N ALA A 253 -26.59 12.60 -8.50
CA ALA A 253 -27.94 12.99 -8.88
C ALA A 253 -28.06 13.37 -10.37
N ARG A 254 -26.99 13.93 -10.95
CA ARG A 254 -26.90 14.20 -12.40
C ARG A 254 -26.56 12.98 -13.25
N GLY A 255 -26.52 11.79 -12.63
CA GLY A 255 -26.27 10.55 -13.36
C GLY A 255 -24.81 10.15 -13.45
N GLY A 256 -23.96 10.70 -12.58
CA GLY A 256 -22.54 10.35 -12.49
C GLY A 256 -22.30 8.91 -12.06
N SER A 257 -21.14 8.36 -12.37
CA SER A 257 -20.70 7.03 -11.94
C SER A 257 -19.79 7.13 -10.71
N VAL A 258 -20.13 6.41 -9.64
CA VAL A 258 -19.37 6.38 -8.38
C VAL A 258 -18.96 4.94 -8.09
N LEU A 259 -17.67 4.73 -7.84
CA LEU A 259 -17.11 3.47 -7.33
C LEU A 259 -16.51 3.72 -5.96
N ALA A 260 -16.92 2.95 -4.96
CA ALA A 260 -16.46 3.11 -3.60
C ALA A 260 -15.90 1.80 -3.04
N ILE A 261 -14.74 1.87 -2.40
CA ILE A 261 -14.02 0.71 -1.90
C ILE A 261 -13.93 0.77 -0.38
N CYS A 262 -14.29 -0.30 0.30
CA CYS A 262 -14.16 -0.51 1.75
C CYS A 262 -14.77 0.64 2.57
N GLY A 263 -13.96 1.44 3.26
CA GLY A 263 -14.44 2.65 3.98
C GLY A 263 -15.19 3.62 3.07
N GLY A 264 -14.80 3.73 1.80
CA GLY A 264 -15.54 4.51 0.80
C GLY A 264 -16.97 4.00 0.60
N MET A 265 -17.18 2.68 0.54
CA MET A 265 -18.52 2.10 0.47
C MET A 265 -19.34 2.39 1.74
N GLN A 266 -18.71 2.27 2.92
CA GLN A 266 -19.37 2.60 4.17
C GLN A 266 -19.86 4.05 4.18
N LEU A 267 -19.06 4.98 3.66
CA LEU A 267 -19.45 6.40 3.52
C LEU A 267 -20.68 6.61 2.63
N LEU A 268 -20.88 5.78 1.58
CA LEU A 268 -22.05 5.90 0.69
C LEU A 268 -23.37 5.57 1.38
N GLY A 269 -23.36 4.87 2.52
CA GLY A 269 -24.53 4.45 3.25
C GLY A 269 -25.38 5.59 3.79
N GLU A 270 -26.56 5.26 4.27
CA GLU A 270 -27.48 6.18 4.97
C GLU A 270 -27.03 6.42 6.41
N GLN A 271 -26.47 5.38 7.05
CA GLN A 271 -26.13 5.43 8.48
C GLN A 271 -24.83 4.66 8.78
N LEU A 272 -24.03 5.26 9.66
CA LEU A 272 -22.84 4.69 10.25
C LEU A 272 -23.04 4.65 11.78
N ASP A 273 -22.96 3.46 12.37
CA ASP A 273 -23.17 3.23 13.80
C ASP A 273 -21.86 2.73 14.43
N ASP A 274 -21.33 3.47 15.40
CA ASP A 274 -20.07 3.15 16.08
C ASP A 274 -20.26 3.07 17.61
N PRO A 275 -21.00 2.06 18.10
CA PRO A 275 -21.34 1.96 19.50
C PRO A 275 -20.12 1.68 20.41
N GLU A 276 -19.04 1.15 19.84
CA GLU A 276 -17.83 0.78 20.58
C GLU A 276 -16.71 1.85 20.43
N GLY A 277 -16.94 2.93 19.67
CA GLY A 277 -15.96 3.98 19.45
C GLY A 277 -14.73 3.56 18.65
N VAL A 278 -14.86 2.55 17.79
CA VAL A 278 -13.75 1.98 16.99
C VAL A 278 -13.19 3.00 16.00
N GLU A 279 -14.06 3.81 15.42
CA GLU A 279 -13.74 4.79 14.37
C GLU A 279 -13.67 6.24 14.87
N GLY A 280 -14.40 6.63 15.91
CA GLY A 280 -14.60 8.03 16.22
C GLY A 280 -14.45 8.46 17.68
N GLY A 281 -14.09 7.57 18.61
CA GLY A 281 -14.01 7.90 20.05
C GLY A 281 -15.34 7.77 20.77
N GLU A 282 -15.34 8.05 22.07
CA GLU A 282 -16.42 7.71 23.00
C GLU A 282 -17.81 8.18 22.56
N GLY A 283 -18.74 7.23 22.45
CA GLY A 283 -20.18 7.47 22.65
C GLY A 283 -20.91 8.25 21.55
N SER A 284 -20.42 8.26 20.34
CA SER A 284 -21.17 8.88 19.25
C SER A 284 -22.29 7.93 18.79
N GLY A 285 -23.53 8.39 18.91
CA GLY A 285 -24.70 7.74 18.34
C GLY A 285 -24.59 7.61 16.81
N PRO A 286 -25.61 7.09 16.13
CA PRO A 286 -25.57 6.87 14.69
C PRO A 286 -25.30 8.15 13.92
N TRP A 287 -24.34 8.09 13.00
CA TRP A 287 -23.98 9.18 12.10
C TRP A 287 -24.72 8.99 10.77
N ALA A 288 -25.30 10.06 10.25
CA ALA A 288 -25.81 10.00 8.88
C ALA A 288 -24.63 9.83 7.91
N GLY A 289 -24.72 8.91 6.95
CA GLY A 289 -23.76 8.75 5.86
C GLY A 289 -24.02 9.75 4.71
N LEU A 290 -23.51 9.44 3.52
CA LEU A 290 -23.76 10.26 2.32
C LEU A 290 -25.14 10.00 1.68
N GLY A 291 -25.81 8.89 2.06
CA GLY A 291 -27.16 8.54 1.59
C GLY A 291 -27.24 8.22 0.10
N LEU A 292 -26.16 7.77 -0.52
CA LEU A 292 -26.12 7.42 -1.94
C LEU A 292 -26.50 5.96 -2.20
N LEU A 293 -26.38 5.10 -1.20
CA LEU A 293 -26.87 3.73 -1.20
C LEU A 293 -27.69 3.48 0.09
N PRO A 294 -28.79 2.74 0.04
CA PRO A 294 -29.58 2.36 1.23
C PRO A 294 -28.82 1.28 2.03
N LEU A 295 -27.74 1.70 2.68
CA LEU A 295 -26.86 0.84 3.47
C LEU A 295 -26.74 1.37 4.89
N ILE A 296 -26.70 0.46 5.86
CA ILE A 296 -26.32 0.76 7.25
C ILE A 296 -25.07 -0.02 7.59
N THR A 297 -24.04 0.69 8.06
CA THR A 297 -22.81 0.09 8.57
C THR A 297 -22.79 0.21 10.09
N ARG A 298 -22.51 -0.91 10.79
CA ARG A 298 -22.22 -0.95 12.21
C ARG A 298 -20.77 -1.34 12.42
N PHE A 299 -19.98 -0.42 12.98
CA PHE A 299 -18.60 -0.67 13.38
C PHE A 299 -18.56 -1.49 14.68
N GLY A 300 -17.49 -2.23 14.89
CA GLY A 300 -17.29 -3.11 16.04
C GLY A 300 -16.85 -4.50 15.61
N GLY A 301 -16.60 -5.34 16.60
CA GLY A 301 -16.18 -6.73 16.40
C GLY A 301 -14.74 -6.87 15.90
N GLU A 302 -14.39 -8.10 15.53
CA GLU A 302 -13.07 -8.42 14.97
C GLU A 302 -12.94 -7.86 13.55
N LYS A 303 -11.73 -7.44 13.22
CA LYS A 303 -11.38 -7.00 11.87
C LYS A 303 -11.49 -8.17 10.89
N ALA A 304 -12.29 -8.03 9.85
CA ALA A 304 -12.30 -8.98 8.75
C ALA A 304 -10.99 -8.88 7.97
N LEU A 305 -10.32 -10.02 7.77
CA LEU A 305 -9.17 -10.17 6.86
C LEU A 305 -9.30 -11.51 6.17
N ARG A 306 -9.70 -11.50 4.90
CA ARG A 306 -10.01 -12.73 4.16
C ARG A 306 -9.63 -12.56 2.68
N GLN A 307 -8.95 -13.55 2.12
CA GLN A 307 -8.82 -13.68 0.67
C GLN A 307 -10.17 -14.12 0.08
N ARG A 308 -10.52 -13.56 -1.06
CA ARG A 308 -11.78 -13.84 -1.75
C ARG A 308 -11.53 -14.22 -3.21
N GLN A 309 -12.27 -15.23 -3.63
CA GLN A 309 -12.43 -15.62 -5.04
C GLN A 309 -13.93 -15.83 -5.24
N VAL A 310 -14.56 -14.98 -6.00
CA VAL A 310 -16.01 -14.90 -6.14
C VAL A 310 -16.39 -14.58 -7.59
N GLN A 311 -17.68 -14.76 -7.91
CA GLN A 311 -18.23 -14.35 -9.19
C GLN A 311 -18.76 -12.92 -9.07
N ALA A 312 -18.22 -11.98 -9.85
CA ALA A 312 -18.89 -10.69 -10.05
C ALA A 312 -20.22 -10.94 -10.78
N LEU A 313 -21.24 -10.18 -10.41
CA LEU A 313 -22.56 -10.19 -11.09
C LEU A 313 -22.76 -8.90 -11.90
N TRP A 314 -21.94 -7.91 -11.65
CA TRP A 314 -21.92 -6.64 -12.37
C TRP A 314 -20.47 -6.15 -12.53
N PRO A 315 -20.09 -5.47 -13.64
CA PRO A 315 -20.92 -5.14 -14.82
C PRO A 315 -21.23 -6.33 -15.71
N GLU A 316 -20.50 -7.42 -15.60
CA GLU A 316 -20.68 -8.68 -16.29
C GLU A 316 -20.40 -9.87 -15.35
N PRO A 317 -21.01 -11.03 -15.52
CA PRO A 317 -20.72 -12.23 -14.73
C PRO A 317 -19.33 -12.78 -15.05
N ILE A 318 -18.33 -12.41 -14.25
CA ILE A 318 -16.92 -12.82 -14.40
C ILE A 318 -16.30 -13.20 -13.06
N PRO A 319 -15.38 -14.20 -13.03
CA PRO A 319 -14.65 -14.52 -11.82
C PRO A 319 -13.71 -13.36 -11.45
N ILE A 320 -13.69 -13.00 -10.18
CA ILE A 320 -12.82 -11.99 -9.60
C ILE A 320 -12.17 -12.49 -8.32
N SER A 321 -11.00 -11.95 -8.04
CA SER A 321 -10.27 -12.21 -6.79
C SER A 321 -9.87 -10.90 -6.12
N GLY A 322 -9.62 -10.98 -4.83
CA GLY A 322 -9.18 -9.84 -4.03
C GLY A 322 -9.14 -10.20 -2.54
N PHE A 323 -9.16 -9.20 -1.69
CA PHE A 323 -9.19 -9.41 -0.26
C PHE A 323 -10.14 -8.44 0.43
N GLU A 324 -10.70 -8.88 1.53
CA GLU A 324 -11.57 -8.13 2.43
C GLU A 324 -10.75 -7.69 3.64
N LEU A 325 -10.77 -6.40 3.96
CA LEU A 325 -10.04 -5.85 5.10
C LEU A 325 -10.78 -4.64 5.68
N HIS A 326 -11.67 -4.87 6.65
CA HIS A 326 -12.46 -3.80 7.25
C HIS A 326 -12.89 -4.11 8.69
N HIS A 327 -13.29 -3.08 9.41
CA HIS A 327 -14.06 -3.19 10.65
C HIS A 327 -15.55 -3.03 10.35
N GLY A 328 -16.36 -3.71 11.18
CA GLY A 328 -17.81 -3.61 11.12
C GLY A 328 -18.46 -4.44 10.02
N SER A 329 -19.77 -4.39 9.98
CA SER A 329 -20.63 -5.08 9.03
C SER A 329 -21.61 -4.11 8.38
N THR A 330 -21.84 -4.27 7.08
CA THR A 330 -22.79 -3.47 6.31
C THR A 330 -23.93 -4.33 5.82
N ARG A 331 -25.13 -3.81 5.89
CA ARG A 331 -26.34 -4.45 5.34
C ARG A 331 -27.14 -3.45 4.52
N ALA A 332 -27.83 -3.92 3.51
CA ALA A 332 -28.80 -3.12 2.78
C ALA A 332 -30.09 -2.96 3.61
N THR A 333 -30.67 -1.78 3.54
CA THR A 333 -31.96 -1.43 4.17
C THR A 333 -33.12 -1.56 3.19
N ASP A 334 -32.82 -1.59 1.90
CA ASP A 334 -33.77 -1.75 0.80
C ASP A 334 -33.20 -2.73 -0.24
N SER A 335 -33.99 -3.06 -1.25
CA SER A 335 -33.56 -3.93 -2.34
C SER A 335 -32.46 -3.30 -3.15
N LEU A 336 -31.27 -3.85 -3.10
CA LEU A 336 -30.11 -3.49 -3.91
C LEU A 336 -29.61 -4.69 -4.69
N ALA A 337 -29.14 -4.47 -5.90
CA ALA A 337 -28.47 -5.49 -6.68
C ALA A 337 -27.13 -5.83 -6.05
N PRO A 338 -26.81 -7.12 -5.80
CA PRO A 338 -25.51 -7.51 -5.31
C PRO A 338 -24.43 -7.32 -6.38
N LEU A 339 -23.24 -6.97 -5.95
CA LEU A 339 -22.08 -6.85 -6.84
C LEU A 339 -21.47 -8.21 -7.18
N THR A 340 -21.56 -9.16 -6.23
CA THR A 340 -20.99 -10.50 -6.33
C THR A 340 -22.02 -11.55 -5.90
N ASP A 341 -21.74 -12.82 -6.20
CA ASP A 341 -22.53 -13.98 -5.72
C ASP A 341 -22.39 -14.22 -4.22
N GLU A 342 -21.35 -13.65 -3.58
CA GLU A 342 -21.21 -13.70 -2.12
C GLU A 342 -21.89 -12.48 -1.48
N ALA A 343 -22.85 -12.74 -0.61
CA ALA A 343 -23.63 -11.71 0.07
C ALA A 343 -22.76 -10.83 0.99
N GLY A 344 -23.01 -9.52 0.96
CA GLY A 344 -22.34 -8.57 1.85
C GLY A 344 -21.03 -8.02 1.35
N LEU A 345 -20.45 -8.53 0.26
CA LEU A 345 -19.21 -8.01 -0.31
C LEU A 345 -19.38 -6.71 -1.11
N GLY A 346 -20.57 -6.41 -1.56
CA GLY A 346 -20.83 -5.18 -2.29
C GLY A 346 -22.19 -5.12 -2.96
N TRP A 347 -22.56 -3.92 -3.36
CA TRP A 347 -23.84 -3.61 -4.00
C TRP A 347 -23.65 -2.56 -5.08
N TRP A 348 -24.62 -2.51 -5.97
CA TRP A 348 -24.68 -1.46 -6.96
C TRP A 348 -26.13 -1.06 -7.30
N THR A 349 -26.28 0.13 -7.88
CA THR A 349 -27.55 0.63 -8.41
C THR A 349 -27.29 1.54 -9.61
N PRO A 350 -28.12 1.51 -10.65
CA PRO A 350 -28.00 2.45 -11.74
C PRO A 350 -28.40 3.86 -11.30
N THR A 351 -27.80 4.88 -11.91
CA THR A 351 -28.22 6.28 -11.77
C THR A 351 -29.14 6.68 -12.94
N ARG A 352 -29.97 7.72 -12.73
CA ARG A 352 -30.94 8.19 -13.77
C ARG A 352 -30.29 8.61 -15.09
N GLY A 353 -29.00 8.95 -15.11
CA GLY A 353 -28.25 9.36 -16.29
C GLY A 353 -27.40 8.26 -16.92
N GLY A 354 -27.66 6.99 -16.59
CA GLY A 354 -26.93 5.84 -17.17
C GLY A 354 -25.57 5.56 -16.53
N GLY A 355 -25.24 6.22 -15.42
CA GLY A 355 -24.11 5.85 -14.57
C GLY A 355 -24.51 4.81 -13.54
N SER A 356 -23.63 4.56 -12.59
CA SER A 356 -23.87 3.61 -11.48
C SER A 356 -23.26 4.11 -10.18
N ILE A 357 -23.87 3.74 -9.07
CA ILE A 357 -23.27 3.86 -7.74
C ILE A 357 -22.96 2.45 -7.29
N THR A 358 -21.67 2.18 -7.09
CA THR A 358 -21.16 0.84 -6.76
C THR A 358 -20.30 0.93 -5.52
N GLY A 359 -20.53 0.05 -4.55
CA GLY A 359 -19.73 -0.08 -3.35
C GLY A 359 -19.26 -1.50 -3.16
N SER A 360 -18.01 -1.70 -2.75
CA SER A 360 -17.43 -3.02 -2.50
C SER A 360 -16.51 -3.03 -1.29
N TYR A 361 -16.51 -4.11 -0.52
CA TYR A 361 -15.48 -4.42 0.46
C TYR A 361 -14.23 -5.03 -0.15
N LEU A 362 -14.30 -5.47 -1.41
CA LEU A 362 -13.22 -6.16 -2.07
C LEU A 362 -12.12 -5.19 -2.51
N HIS A 363 -10.99 -5.20 -1.82
CA HIS A 363 -9.74 -4.63 -2.28
C HIS A 363 -9.16 -5.48 -3.41
N GLY A 364 -8.46 -4.86 -4.36
CA GLY A 364 -7.98 -5.54 -5.56
C GLY A 364 -9.09 -5.80 -6.60
N LEU A 365 -10.29 -5.21 -6.44
CA LEU A 365 -11.36 -5.34 -7.44
C LEU A 365 -10.88 -4.87 -8.82
N LEU A 366 -10.17 -3.76 -8.87
CA LEU A 366 -9.62 -3.19 -10.10
C LEU A 366 -8.41 -3.97 -10.65
N ASP A 367 -7.77 -4.84 -9.85
CA ASP A 367 -6.70 -5.73 -10.33
C ASP A 367 -7.21 -6.73 -11.36
N ASN A 368 -8.49 -7.11 -11.28
CA ASN A 368 -9.12 -8.02 -12.22
C ASN A 368 -9.32 -7.35 -13.58
N GLY A 369 -8.42 -7.59 -14.51
CA GLY A 369 -8.37 -6.94 -15.82
C GLY A 369 -9.69 -6.97 -16.57
N PRO A 370 -10.36 -8.14 -16.72
CA PRO A 370 -11.66 -8.21 -17.38
C PRO A 370 -12.72 -7.35 -16.68
N TRP A 371 -12.83 -7.40 -15.35
CA TRP A 371 -13.78 -6.60 -14.59
C TRP A 371 -13.55 -5.10 -14.79
N ARG A 372 -12.30 -4.66 -14.63
CA ARG A 372 -11.89 -3.27 -14.83
C ARG A 372 -12.25 -2.76 -16.22
N ARG A 373 -11.98 -3.57 -17.26
CA ARG A 373 -12.26 -3.21 -18.64
C ARG A 373 -13.76 -3.15 -18.95
N HIS A 374 -14.57 -4.05 -18.41
CA HIS A 374 -16.03 -3.95 -18.53
C HIS A 374 -16.57 -2.70 -17.85
N TRP A 375 -16.07 -2.37 -16.66
CA TRP A 375 -16.43 -1.14 -15.96
C TRP A 375 -16.02 0.12 -16.74
N LEU A 376 -14.79 0.18 -17.26
CA LEU A 376 -14.33 1.28 -18.11
C LEU A 376 -15.14 1.39 -19.40
N ASN A 377 -15.54 0.27 -20.00
CA ASN A 377 -16.35 0.26 -21.21
C ASN A 377 -17.75 0.84 -21.00
N GLN A 378 -18.34 0.71 -19.80
CA GLN A 378 -19.57 1.44 -19.50
C GLN A 378 -19.36 2.96 -19.51
N LEU A 379 -18.24 3.44 -18.98
CA LEU A 379 -17.91 4.88 -19.02
C LEU A 379 -17.65 5.34 -20.46
N ARG A 380 -16.92 4.54 -21.25
CA ARG A 380 -16.63 4.79 -22.66
C ARG A 380 -17.92 4.85 -23.50
N GLN A 381 -18.84 3.93 -23.28
CA GLN A 381 -20.15 3.93 -23.96
C GLN A 381 -20.91 5.24 -23.72
N ARG A 382 -20.90 5.76 -22.50
CA ARG A 382 -21.52 7.07 -22.18
C ARG A 382 -20.85 8.23 -22.91
N ARG A 383 -19.55 8.11 -23.20
CA ARG A 383 -18.77 9.07 -23.99
C ARG A 383 -18.80 8.78 -25.48
N GLN A 384 -19.54 7.77 -25.91
CA GLN A 384 -19.59 7.33 -27.34
C GLN A 384 -18.20 6.97 -27.89
N LEU A 385 -17.33 6.39 -27.04
CA LEU A 385 -16.00 5.93 -27.39
C LEU A 385 -16.01 4.43 -27.69
N GLU A 386 -15.13 3.99 -28.57
CA GLU A 386 -14.95 2.56 -28.86
C GLU A 386 -14.58 1.76 -27.61
N PRO A 387 -15.15 0.56 -27.41
CA PRO A 387 -14.84 -0.26 -26.25
C PRO A 387 -13.39 -0.75 -26.28
N LEU A 388 -12.81 -0.93 -25.11
CA LEU A 388 -11.50 -1.55 -24.93
C LEU A 388 -11.65 -3.08 -24.92
N ALA A 389 -10.64 -3.79 -25.41
CA ALA A 389 -10.53 -5.24 -25.26
C ALA A 389 -10.57 -5.62 -23.77
N THR A 390 -11.30 -6.68 -23.43
CA THR A 390 -11.56 -7.09 -22.03
C THR A 390 -10.63 -8.20 -21.53
N ASP A 391 -9.79 -8.75 -22.38
CA ASP A 391 -8.86 -9.86 -22.12
C ASP A 391 -7.56 -9.44 -21.43
N ARG A 392 -7.60 -8.36 -20.63
CA ARG A 392 -6.44 -7.91 -19.86
C ARG A 392 -6.12 -8.89 -18.72
N PRO A 393 -4.84 -9.23 -18.53
CA PRO A 393 -4.42 -10.05 -17.39
C PRO A 393 -4.71 -9.36 -16.05
N HIS A 394 -4.67 -10.13 -14.98
CA HIS A 394 -4.72 -9.60 -13.62
C HIS A 394 -3.52 -8.67 -13.36
N HIS A 395 -3.75 -7.55 -12.66
CA HIS A 395 -2.67 -6.57 -12.42
C HIS A 395 -1.54 -7.15 -11.58
N GLY A 396 -1.82 -8.12 -10.70
CA GLY A 396 -0.81 -8.87 -9.97
C GLY A 396 0.22 -9.54 -10.87
N ASP A 397 -0.18 -10.08 -12.03
CA ASP A 397 0.74 -10.70 -12.99
C ASP A 397 1.71 -9.66 -13.58
N HIS A 398 1.24 -8.43 -13.79
CA HIS A 398 2.09 -7.33 -14.23
C HIS A 398 3.12 -6.95 -13.16
N ARG A 399 2.70 -6.89 -11.91
CA ARG A 399 3.59 -6.64 -10.78
C ARG A 399 4.66 -7.73 -10.66
N ASP A 400 4.29 -8.98 -10.81
CA ASP A 400 5.23 -10.10 -10.76
C ASP A 400 6.25 -10.02 -11.90
N GLN A 401 5.83 -9.66 -13.12
CA GLN A 401 6.74 -9.37 -14.23
C GLN A 401 7.69 -8.19 -13.96
N LEU A 402 7.23 -7.16 -13.25
CA LEU A 402 8.11 -6.06 -12.82
C LEU A 402 9.16 -6.54 -11.81
N LEU A 403 8.78 -7.39 -10.86
CA LEU A 403 9.69 -7.99 -9.88
C LEU A 403 10.71 -8.90 -10.55
N ASP A 404 10.32 -9.71 -11.53
CA ASP A 404 11.24 -10.54 -12.31
C ASP A 404 12.27 -9.69 -13.05
N ARG A 405 11.83 -8.62 -13.73
CA ARG A 405 12.75 -7.68 -14.41
C ARG A 405 13.68 -6.96 -13.43
N LEU A 406 13.22 -6.68 -12.22
CA LEU A 406 14.04 -6.10 -11.17
C LEU A 406 15.08 -7.11 -10.67
N ALA A 407 14.70 -8.38 -10.52
CA ALA A 407 15.60 -9.47 -10.17
C ALA A 407 16.68 -9.67 -11.25
N ASP A 408 16.31 -9.71 -12.53
CA ASP A 408 17.25 -9.79 -13.66
C ASP A 408 18.27 -8.64 -13.64
N ALA A 409 17.77 -7.40 -13.41
CA ALA A 409 18.65 -6.23 -13.32
C ALA A 409 19.59 -6.33 -12.10
N PHE A 410 19.12 -6.87 -10.99
CA PHE A 410 19.92 -7.08 -9.79
C PHE A 410 21.01 -8.12 -10.06
N GLU A 411 20.68 -9.28 -10.62
CA GLU A 411 21.66 -10.34 -10.98
C GLU A 411 22.73 -9.85 -11.95
N GLN A 412 22.35 -8.98 -12.89
CA GLN A 412 23.31 -8.40 -13.86
C GLN A 412 24.35 -7.47 -13.21
N HIS A 413 24.00 -6.81 -12.11
CA HIS A 413 24.79 -5.72 -11.55
C HIS A 413 25.38 -6.00 -10.17
N VAL A 414 25.03 -7.11 -9.52
CA VAL A 414 25.40 -7.42 -8.14
C VAL A 414 26.00 -8.83 -8.04
N ASP A 415 27.20 -8.91 -7.48
CA ASP A 415 27.86 -10.18 -7.14
C ASP A 415 27.62 -10.48 -5.66
N LEU A 416 26.76 -11.46 -5.39
CA LEU A 416 26.43 -11.89 -4.04
C LEU A 416 27.41 -12.93 -3.46
N THR A 417 28.41 -13.37 -4.19
CA THR A 417 29.39 -14.39 -3.74
C THR A 417 29.96 -14.07 -2.36
N PRO A 418 30.39 -12.81 -2.06
CA PRO A 418 30.92 -12.48 -0.73
C PRO A 418 29.94 -12.64 0.45
N LEU A 419 28.63 -12.66 0.16
CA LEU A 419 27.57 -12.83 1.16
C LEU A 419 27.16 -14.31 1.31
N LEU A 420 27.30 -15.11 0.23
CA LEU A 420 26.79 -16.47 0.14
C LEU A 420 27.85 -17.52 0.50
N ASP A 421 29.12 -17.28 0.15
CA ASP A 421 30.21 -18.25 0.28
C ASP A 421 30.96 -18.22 1.62
N ALA A 422 30.53 -17.37 2.54
CA ALA A 422 31.12 -17.35 3.86
C ALA A 422 30.61 -18.53 4.70
N GLU A 423 31.04 -19.73 4.40
CA GLU A 423 31.11 -20.85 5.33
C GLU A 423 32.16 -20.50 6.40
N GLY A 424 31.72 -20.13 7.58
CA GLY A 424 32.55 -19.84 8.72
C GLY A 424 31.79 -20.06 10.03
#